data_efc9f35c1d9d7246d27d7507ddc1ab9b
#
_entry.id   efc9f35c1d9d7246d27d7507ddc1ab9b
#
_cell.length_a   1.000
_cell.length_b   1.000
_cell.length_c   1.000
_cell.angle_alpha   90.00
_cell.angle_beta   90.00
_cell.angle_gamma   90.00
#
_symmetry.space_group_name_H-M   'P 1'
#
loop_
_entity.id
_entity.type
_entity.pdbx_description
1 polymer ?
#
loop_
_entity_poly.entity_id
_entity_poly.type
_entity_poly.pdbx_seq_one_letter_code
_entity_poly.pdbx_strand_id
1 'polypeptide(L)'
;MELIQGDCLEVMKNIPSASVDMILCDLPYGTTHNKWDTRLNMGKLWEQYKRIIKDNGAIVLFSQMPFTAALVMSNPKMFRYEWIAEKSLATGFLNAKRMPMKAHENILVFYKKLPTYNAQMTKGKPYSITRRYTGGHYLHNFESIETKNEGTRCPRDVLRGLWQPYCGGKMYHPTQKPVPLLEYLIKTYTNEGETVLDNCMGSGSTGVACVNTKRDFIGVELDENYFDIARRRINDTTGV
;
A
#
# COMPACT_ATOMS: atom_id res chain seq x y z
N MET A 1 -5.77 -2.83 -18.67
CA MET A 1 -5.22 -3.85 -17.73
C MET A 1 -4.21 -4.72 -18.44
N GLU A 2 -3.02 -4.90 -17.87
CA GLU A 2 -1.93 -5.69 -18.43
C GLU A 2 -1.40 -6.65 -17.36
N LEU A 3 -1.34 -7.95 -17.66
CA LEU A 3 -0.83 -8.98 -16.75
C LEU A 3 0.34 -9.68 -17.45
N ILE A 4 1.50 -9.73 -16.79
CA ILE A 4 2.73 -10.21 -17.38
C ILE A 4 3.34 -11.26 -16.45
N GLN A 5 3.57 -12.47 -16.99
CA GLN A 5 4.31 -13.50 -16.29
C GLN A 5 5.80 -13.31 -16.52
N GLY A 6 6.60 -13.25 -15.44
CA GLY A 6 8.05 -13.14 -15.54
C GLY A 6 8.73 -12.51 -14.33
N ASP A 7 10.05 -12.40 -14.41
CA ASP A 7 10.85 -11.68 -13.42
C ASP A 7 10.54 -10.18 -13.47
N CYS A 8 10.10 -9.62 -12.35
CA CYS A 8 9.66 -8.24 -12.30
C CYS A 8 10.76 -7.23 -12.64
N LEU A 9 12.03 -7.51 -12.33
CA LEU A 9 13.14 -6.62 -12.66
C LEU A 9 13.42 -6.60 -14.16
N GLU A 10 13.17 -7.71 -14.88
CA GLU A 10 13.28 -7.76 -16.34
C GLU A 10 12.05 -7.14 -17.01
N VAL A 11 10.84 -7.50 -16.55
CA VAL A 11 9.58 -6.97 -17.10
C VAL A 11 9.51 -5.45 -16.97
N MET A 12 9.86 -4.91 -15.80
CA MET A 12 9.82 -3.46 -15.59
C MET A 12 10.69 -2.66 -16.55
N LYS A 13 11.75 -3.24 -17.14
CA LYS A 13 12.57 -2.53 -18.17
C LYS A 13 11.76 -2.11 -19.38
N ASN A 14 10.69 -2.83 -19.70
CA ASN A 14 9.82 -2.57 -20.84
C ASN A 14 8.66 -1.60 -20.54
N ILE A 15 8.38 -1.31 -19.26
CA ILE A 15 7.38 -0.33 -18.88
C ILE A 15 7.92 1.08 -19.21
N PRO A 16 7.14 1.93 -19.90
CA PRO A 16 7.58 3.28 -20.26
C PRO A 16 7.94 4.13 -19.03
N SER A 17 8.91 5.03 -19.19
CA SER A 17 9.27 5.98 -18.14
C SER A 17 8.11 6.92 -17.82
N ALA A 18 7.93 7.26 -16.52
CA ALA A 18 6.89 8.19 -16.05
C ALA A 18 5.47 7.83 -16.54
N SER A 19 5.13 6.53 -16.61
CA SER A 19 3.83 6.03 -17.07
C SER A 19 2.92 5.56 -15.93
N VAL A 20 3.45 5.30 -14.74
CA VAL A 20 2.74 4.72 -13.60
C VAL A 20 2.42 5.80 -12.57
N ASP A 21 1.16 5.88 -12.14
CA ASP A 21 0.69 6.84 -11.13
C ASP A 21 0.94 6.35 -9.71
N MET A 22 0.80 5.04 -9.49
CA MET A 22 1.04 4.42 -8.20
C MET A 22 1.73 3.07 -8.35
N ILE A 23 2.71 2.80 -7.51
CA ILE A 23 3.21 1.45 -7.26
C ILE A 23 2.64 0.99 -5.92
N LEU A 24 1.91 -0.13 -5.91
CA LEU A 24 1.35 -0.74 -4.70
C LEU A 24 1.75 -2.21 -4.67
N CYS A 25 2.70 -2.55 -3.83
CA CYS A 25 3.31 -3.88 -3.88
C CYS A 25 3.61 -4.46 -2.49
N ASP A 26 3.42 -5.77 -2.36
CA ASP A 26 3.89 -6.60 -1.26
C ASP A 26 5.14 -7.37 -1.69
N LEU A 27 6.30 -6.76 -1.51
CA LEU A 27 7.57 -7.34 -1.92
C LEU A 27 7.89 -8.64 -1.15
N PRO A 28 8.64 -9.59 -1.72
CA PRO A 28 9.16 -10.71 -0.94
C PRO A 28 10.17 -10.23 0.12
N TYR A 29 9.93 -10.59 1.40
CA TYR A 29 10.73 -10.11 2.53
C TYR A 29 12.02 -10.91 2.75
N GLY A 30 12.11 -12.13 2.19
CA GLY A 30 13.20 -13.07 2.44
C GLY A 30 13.25 -13.54 3.89
N THR A 31 12.08 -13.71 4.52
CA THR A 31 11.95 -14.09 5.94
C THR A 31 11.32 -15.46 6.12
N THR A 32 10.87 -16.10 5.05
CA THR A 32 10.27 -17.43 5.07
C THR A 32 11.11 -18.42 4.26
N HIS A 33 10.88 -19.74 4.45
CA HIS A 33 11.52 -20.80 3.65
C HIS A 33 10.85 -21.05 2.29
N ASN A 34 9.87 -20.23 1.91
CA ASN A 34 9.18 -20.37 0.64
C ASN A 34 10.11 -19.96 -0.52
N LYS A 35 10.11 -20.71 -1.61
CA LYS A 35 10.94 -20.42 -2.80
C LYS A 35 10.67 -19.06 -3.42
N TRP A 36 9.45 -18.55 -3.33
CA TRP A 36 9.05 -17.25 -3.85
C TRP A 36 9.47 -16.08 -2.94
N ASP A 37 9.83 -16.33 -1.67
CA ASP A 37 10.25 -15.28 -0.73
C ASP A 37 11.75 -14.96 -0.85
N THR A 38 12.21 -14.72 -2.06
CA THR A 38 13.59 -14.33 -2.33
C THR A 38 13.70 -12.81 -2.44
N ARG A 39 14.56 -12.20 -1.63
CA ARG A 39 14.76 -10.75 -1.65
C ARG A 39 15.22 -10.27 -3.02
N LEU A 40 14.53 -9.25 -3.51
CA LEU A 40 14.92 -8.55 -4.74
C LEU A 40 16.17 -7.69 -4.52
N ASN A 41 16.92 -7.47 -5.59
CA ASN A 41 18.01 -6.49 -5.57
C ASN A 41 17.43 -5.07 -5.44
N MET A 42 17.53 -4.48 -4.25
CA MET A 42 16.94 -3.18 -3.95
C MET A 42 17.49 -2.05 -4.82
N GLY A 43 18.77 -2.10 -5.22
CA GLY A 43 19.36 -1.11 -6.11
C GLY A 43 18.67 -1.09 -7.48
N LYS A 44 18.55 -2.27 -8.12
CA LYS A 44 17.87 -2.43 -9.40
C LYS A 44 16.36 -2.10 -9.29
N LEU A 45 15.72 -2.49 -8.18
CA LEU A 45 14.30 -2.19 -7.94
C LEU A 45 14.06 -0.67 -7.91
N TRP A 46 14.85 0.08 -7.11
CA TRP A 46 14.73 1.53 -7.02
C TRP A 46 15.09 2.25 -8.30
N GLU A 47 16.01 1.70 -9.10
CA GLU A 47 16.32 2.23 -10.43
C GLU A 47 15.06 2.21 -11.32
N GLN A 48 14.40 1.05 -11.42
CA GLN A 48 13.17 0.91 -12.20
C GLN A 48 12.01 1.72 -11.61
N TYR A 49 11.78 1.66 -10.30
CA TYR A 49 10.73 2.43 -9.66
C TYR A 49 10.86 3.94 -9.92
N LYS A 50 12.07 4.49 -9.78
CA LYS A 50 12.33 5.91 -10.06
C LYS A 50 12.12 6.28 -11.52
N ARG A 51 12.35 5.36 -12.44
CA ARG A 51 12.17 5.58 -13.88
C ARG A 51 10.70 5.55 -14.29
N ILE A 52 9.95 4.54 -13.83
CA ILE A 52 8.58 4.29 -14.29
C ILE A 52 7.52 5.12 -13.58
N ILE A 53 7.76 5.48 -12.30
CA ILE A 53 6.82 6.29 -11.54
C ILE A 53 6.78 7.74 -12.03
N LYS A 54 5.61 8.32 -12.19
CA LYS A 54 5.45 9.75 -12.45
C LYS A 54 6.04 10.59 -11.31
N ASP A 55 6.39 11.83 -11.56
CA ASP A 55 6.99 12.71 -10.56
C ASP A 55 6.09 12.92 -9.32
N ASN A 56 4.79 12.99 -9.55
CA ASN A 56 3.73 13.08 -8.53
C ASN A 56 3.06 11.73 -8.23
N GLY A 57 3.70 10.63 -8.56
CA GLY A 57 3.22 9.28 -8.25
C GLY A 57 3.66 8.83 -6.85
N ALA A 58 2.88 7.94 -6.25
CA ALA A 58 3.17 7.34 -4.95
C ALA A 58 3.72 5.91 -5.09
N ILE A 59 4.71 5.56 -4.28
CA ILE A 59 5.20 4.19 -4.12
C ILE A 59 4.83 3.73 -2.72
N VAL A 60 3.96 2.73 -2.63
CA VAL A 60 3.34 2.23 -1.41
C VAL A 60 3.69 0.76 -1.25
N LEU A 61 4.50 0.45 -0.24
CA LEU A 61 5.09 -0.88 -0.08
C LEU A 61 4.72 -1.47 1.28
N PHE A 62 4.15 -2.68 1.25
CA PHE A 62 3.92 -3.45 2.47
C PHE A 62 5.25 -3.93 3.06
N SER A 63 5.33 -3.98 4.37
CA SER A 63 6.52 -4.43 5.07
C SER A 63 6.24 -4.88 6.51
N GLN A 64 7.19 -5.62 7.06
CA GLN A 64 7.20 -6.03 8.47
C GLN A 64 8.65 -6.00 8.97
N MET A 65 8.85 -5.64 10.24
CA MET A 65 10.19 -5.68 10.84
C MET A 65 10.82 -7.08 10.77
N PRO A 66 12.13 -7.23 10.47
CA PRO A 66 13.14 -6.18 10.27
C PRO A 66 13.19 -5.62 8.83
N PHE A 67 12.43 -6.19 7.87
CA PHE A 67 12.44 -5.74 6.48
C PHE A 67 12.02 -4.27 6.34
N THR A 68 11.09 -3.78 7.17
CA THR A 68 10.68 -2.36 7.22
C THR A 68 11.89 -1.43 7.36
N ALA A 69 12.77 -1.69 8.32
CA ALA A 69 13.97 -0.87 8.52
C ALA A 69 14.91 -0.91 7.30
N ALA A 70 15.14 -2.10 6.75
CA ALA A 70 15.97 -2.27 5.55
C ALA A 70 15.38 -1.51 4.35
N LEU A 71 14.06 -1.57 4.17
CA LEU A 71 13.36 -0.92 3.07
C LEU A 71 13.42 0.61 3.18
N VAL A 72 13.21 1.19 4.37
CA VAL A 72 13.37 2.62 4.63
C VAL A 72 14.81 3.05 4.33
N MET A 73 15.79 2.32 4.85
CA MET A 73 17.22 2.64 4.66
C MET A 73 17.69 2.45 3.22
N SER A 74 16.99 1.65 2.41
CA SER A 74 17.33 1.50 0.98
C SER A 74 17.03 2.74 0.15
N ASN A 75 16.12 3.62 0.60
CA ASN A 75 15.83 4.90 -0.07
C ASN A 75 15.28 5.97 0.90
N PRO A 76 16.07 6.41 1.89
CA PRO A 76 15.60 7.35 2.91
C PRO A 76 15.24 8.73 2.35
N LYS A 77 15.80 9.10 1.18
CA LYS A 77 15.49 10.38 0.52
C LYS A 77 14.07 10.47 -0.01
N MET A 78 13.47 9.34 -0.40
CA MET A 78 12.10 9.30 -0.91
C MET A 78 11.08 8.87 0.16
N PHE A 79 11.51 8.22 1.25
CA PHE A 79 10.62 7.86 2.36
C PHE A 79 9.96 9.11 2.97
N ARG A 80 8.66 9.01 3.26
CA ARG A 80 7.89 10.13 3.82
C ARG A 80 7.20 9.79 5.13
N TYR A 81 6.40 8.74 5.13
CA TYR A 81 5.64 8.28 6.31
C TYR A 81 5.18 6.84 6.12
N GLU A 82 4.58 6.30 7.14
CA GLU A 82 3.98 4.97 7.11
C GLU A 82 2.51 5.01 7.50
N TRP A 83 1.78 3.99 7.07
CA TRP A 83 0.51 3.57 7.64
C TRP A 83 0.73 2.28 8.41
N ILE A 84 -0.03 2.10 9.47
CA ILE A 84 -0.11 0.86 10.24
C ILE A 84 -1.43 0.17 9.90
N ALA A 85 -1.39 -0.98 9.25
CA ALA A 85 -2.58 -1.78 9.00
C ALA A 85 -2.80 -2.75 10.17
N GLU A 86 -3.81 -2.47 11.00
CA GLU A 86 -4.18 -3.34 12.12
C GLU A 86 -4.88 -4.60 11.60
N LYS A 87 -4.37 -5.77 11.99
CA LYS A 87 -4.95 -7.08 11.65
C LYS A 87 -6.05 -7.42 12.64
N SER A 88 -7.18 -7.92 12.15
CA SER A 88 -8.25 -8.43 13.02
C SER A 88 -7.84 -9.68 13.81
N LEU A 89 -6.90 -10.47 13.26
CA LEU A 89 -6.30 -11.62 13.93
C LEU A 89 -4.77 -11.45 14.00
N ALA A 90 -4.26 -11.48 15.22
CA ALA A 90 -2.81 -11.46 15.43
C ALA A 90 -2.18 -12.80 15.05
N THR A 91 -0.94 -12.75 14.57
CA THR A 91 -0.15 -13.92 14.17
C THR A 91 1.00 -14.19 15.14
N GLY A 92 1.58 -15.40 15.12
CA GLY A 92 2.72 -15.75 15.97
C GLY A 92 2.35 -16.42 17.29
N PHE A 93 1.18 -17.06 17.37
CA PHE A 93 0.65 -17.74 18.58
C PHE A 93 1.67 -18.71 19.22
N LEU A 94 2.45 -19.45 18.44
CA LEU A 94 3.46 -20.39 18.96
C LEU A 94 4.51 -19.72 19.87
N ASN A 95 4.72 -18.42 19.71
CA ASN A 95 5.65 -17.62 20.50
C ASN A 95 4.96 -16.69 21.51
N ALA A 96 3.64 -16.77 21.70
CA ALA A 96 2.86 -15.83 22.51
C ALA A 96 3.29 -15.79 24.00
N LYS A 97 3.94 -16.84 24.50
CA LYS A 97 4.52 -16.86 25.87
C LYS A 97 5.92 -16.24 25.96
N ARG A 98 6.54 -15.85 24.86
CA ARG A 98 7.90 -15.30 24.79
C ARG A 98 7.96 -13.89 24.23
N MET A 99 7.01 -13.52 23.39
CA MET A 99 6.93 -12.20 22.76
C MET A 99 5.47 -11.86 22.38
N PRO A 100 5.13 -10.56 22.21
CA PRO A 100 3.81 -10.16 21.74
C PRO A 100 3.47 -10.77 20.39
N MET A 101 2.20 -11.10 20.20
CA MET A 101 1.67 -11.51 18.90
C MET A 101 1.64 -10.31 17.93
N LYS A 102 1.93 -10.57 16.65
CA LYS A 102 1.97 -9.53 15.63
C LYS A 102 0.56 -9.20 15.15
N ALA A 103 0.07 -8.00 15.47
CA ALA A 103 -1.27 -7.53 15.18
C ALA A 103 -1.31 -6.45 14.10
N HIS A 104 -0.20 -6.15 13.41
CA HIS A 104 -0.16 -5.14 12.35
C HIS A 104 0.87 -5.46 11.29
N GLU A 105 0.77 -4.74 10.17
CA GLU A 105 1.83 -4.57 9.16
C GLU A 105 2.06 -3.09 8.88
N ASN A 106 3.30 -2.74 8.50
CA ASN A 106 3.66 -1.41 8.07
C ASN A 106 3.39 -1.27 6.57
N ILE A 107 2.95 -0.10 6.15
CA ILE A 107 2.78 0.25 4.74
C ILE A 107 3.56 1.55 4.54
N LEU A 108 4.70 1.46 3.87
CA LEU A 108 5.64 2.57 3.71
C LEU A 108 5.31 3.38 2.47
N VAL A 109 5.30 4.69 2.59
CA VAL A 109 4.99 5.62 1.50
C VAL A 109 6.24 6.39 1.10
N PHE A 110 6.57 6.30 -0.20
CA PHE A 110 7.70 7.00 -0.81
C PHE A 110 7.20 7.81 -2.00
N TYR A 111 7.74 9.01 -2.19
CA TYR A 111 7.50 9.81 -3.38
C TYR A 111 8.60 10.87 -3.61
N LYS A 112 8.71 11.35 -4.86
CA LYS A 112 9.61 12.45 -5.25
C LYS A 112 8.98 13.80 -4.91
N LYS A 113 7.81 14.09 -5.50
CA LYS A 113 6.98 15.27 -5.26
C LYS A 113 5.68 14.84 -4.63
N LEU A 114 4.97 15.77 -3.99
CA LEU A 114 3.68 15.49 -3.34
C LEU A 114 2.73 14.79 -4.35
N PRO A 115 2.27 13.56 -4.05
CA PRO A 115 1.40 12.81 -4.93
C PRO A 115 -0.05 13.26 -4.82
N THR A 116 -0.90 12.73 -5.69
CA THR A 116 -2.35 12.71 -5.47
C THR A 116 -2.62 12.19 -4.05
N TYR A 117 -3.42 12.94 -3.28
CA TYR A 117 -3.83 12.54 -1.94
C TYR A 117 -5.31 12.84 -1.74
N ASN A 118 -6.14 11.84 -1.93
CA ASN A 118 -7.58 11.89 -1.72
C ASN A 118 -7.88 11.39 -0.30
N ALA A 119 -7.97 12.30 0.66
CA ALA A 119 -8.21 11.95 2.06
C ALA A 119 -9.53 11.18 2.21
N GLN A 120 -9.46 9.93 2.65
CA GLN A 120 -10.63 9.07 2.88
C GLN A 120 -11.28 9.47 4.21
N MET A 121 -12.11 10.53 4.17
CA MET A 121 -12.73 11.13 5.36
C MET A 121 -13.73 10.17 6.00
N THR A 122 -13.75 10.12 7.33
CA THR A 122 -14.72 9.35 8.10
C THR A 122 -15.74 10.24 8.78
N LYS A 123 -16.92 9.69 9.08
CA LYS A 123 -17.99 10.41 9.80
C LYS A 123 -17.67 10.47 11.29
N GLY A 124 -17.96 11.60 11.91
CA GLY A 124 -17.86 11.84 13.36
C GLY A 124 -18.88 12.84 13.83
N LYS A 125 -18.95 13.11 15.14
CA LYS A 125 -19.85 14.14 15.67
C LYS A 125 -19.34 15.54 15.29
N PRO A 126 -20.18 16.50 14.87
CA PRO A 126 -19.79 17.88 14.70
C PRO A 126 -19.22 18.48 16.00
N TYR A 127 -18.28 19.40 15.87
CA TYR A 127 -17.73 20.13 17.01
C TYR A 127 -17.27 21.53 16.63
N SER A 128 -17.25 22.44 17.63
CA SER A 128 -16.56 23.72 17.55
C SER A 128 -15.56 23.82 18.70
N ILE A 129 -14.33 24.15 18.38
CA ILE A 129 -13.25 24.32 19.38
C ILE A 129 -12.51 25.60 19.08
N THR A 130 -12.42 26.48 20.08
CA THR A 130 -11.54 27.63 20.04
C THR A 130 -10.22 27.27 20.73
N ARG A 131 -9.14 27.19 19.95
CA ARG A 131 -7.80 26.97 20.49
C ARG A 131 -7.16 28.33 20.79
N ARG A 132 -6.86 28.59 22.07
CA ARG A 132 -6.02 29.72 22.47
C ARG A 132 -4.57 29.22 22.46
N TYR A 133 -3.74 29.79 21.61
CA TYR A 133 -2.31 29.56 21.65
C TYR A 133 -1.71 30.48 22.74
N THR A 134 -1.47 29.96 23.93
CA THR A 134 -0.58 30.58 24.93
C THR A 134 0.83 30.15 24.59
N GLY A 135 1.68 31.10 24.20
CA GLY A 135 3.02 30.89 23.68
C GLY A 135 3.83 29.85 24.47
N GLY A 136 4.26 28.83 23.79
CA GLY A 136 5.19 27.81 24.25
C GLY A 136 5.82 27.11 23.05
N HIS A 137 7.13 27.11 22.97
CA HIS A 137 8.03 26.37 22.08
C HIS A 137 7.89 26.50 20.54
N TYR A 138 6.89 27.22 20.00
CA TYR A 138 6.80 27.53 18.57
C TYR A 138 6.90 29.03 18.34
N LEU A 139 7.73 29.43 17.38
CA LEU A 139 8.18 30.80 17.10
C LEU A 139 7.13 31.78 16.57
N HIS A 140 5.84 31.45 16.62
CA HIS A 140 4.80 32.32 16.11
C HIS A 140 3.63 32.45 17.09
N ASN A 141 3.27 33.67 17.46
CA ASN A 141 2.01 34.00 18.13
C ASN A 141 0.87 33.86 17.13
N PHE A 142 0.11 32.78 17.23
CA PHE A 142 -1.13 32.65 16.47
C PHE A 142 -2.29 33.22 17.28
N GLU A 143 -3.12 34.02 16.63
CA GLU A 143 -4.42 34.42 17.19
C GLU A 143 -5.26 33.17 17.47
N SER A 144 -6.20 33.29 18.43
CA SER A 144 -7.13 32.21 18.74
C SER A 144 -7.97 31.87 17.48
N ILE A 145 -7.85 30.65 17.00
CA ILE A 145 -8.59 30.19 15.81
C ILE A 145 -9.76 29.33 16.29
N GLU A 146 -10.97 29.75 15.95
CA GLU A 146 -12.16 28.90 16.06
C GLU A 146 -12.18 27.91 14.91
N THR A 147 -12.17 26.63 15.23
CA THR A 147 -12.31 25.56 14.25
C THR A 147 -13.68 24.92 14.37
N LYS A 148 -14.54 25.11 13.37
CA LYS A 148 -15.83 24.42 13.24
C LYS A 148 -15.67 23.20 12.35
N ASN A 149 -16.18 22.07 12.79
CA ASN A 149 -16.16 20.83 12.03
C ASN A 149 -17.58 20.25 11.93
N GLU A 150 -18.05 20.02 10.71
CA GLU A 150 -19.41 19.56 10.41
C GLU A 150 -19.62 18.04 10.58
N GLY A 151 -18.69 17.35 11.19
CA GLY A 151 -18.80 15.92 11.44
C GLY A 151 -17.96 15.05 10.51
N THR A 152 -16.89 15.59 9.96
CA THR A 152 -15.87 14.80 9.23
C THR A 152 -14.59 14.65 10.04
N ARG A 153 -13.85 13.58 9.79
CA ARG A 153 -12.54 13.33 10.42
C ARG A 153 -11.53 12.95 9.35
N CYS A 154 -10.37 13.58 9.41
CA CYS A 154 -9.23 13.19 8.58
C CYS A 154 -8.80 11.76 8.90
N PRO A 155 -8.28 11.02 7.93
CA PRO A 155 -7.71 9.70 8.15
C PRO A 155 -6.56 9.77 9.16
N ARG A 156 -6.40 8.69 9.91
CA ARG A 156 -5.29 8.49 10.86
C ARG A 156 -4.35 7.47 10.27
N ASP A 157 -3.10 7.52 10.66
CA ASP A 157 -2.03 6.62 10.22
C ASP A 157 -2.26 5.14 10.61
N VAL A 158 -3.16 4.84 11.55
CA VAL A 158 -3.56 3.48 11.91
C VAL A 158 -4.88 3.15 11.23
N LEU A 159 -4.83 2.24 10.25
CA LEU A 159 -5.97 1.72 9.51
C LEU A 159 -6.59 0.54 10.25
N ARG A 160 -7.85 0.72 10.69
CA ARG A 160 -8.61 -0.27 11.46
C ARG A 160 -9.79 -0.80 10.66
N GLY A 161 -10.09 -2.09 10.85
CA GLY A 161 -11.28 -2.72 10.25
C GLY A 161 -11.15 -3.06 8.76
N LEU A 162 -10.06 -2.66 8.09
CA LEU A 162 -9.80 -2.95 6.68
C LEU A 162 -9.07 -4.28 6.47
N TRP A 163 -8.46 -4.83 7.51
CA TRP A 163 -7.76 -6.11 7.47
C TRP A 163 -8.56 -7.19 8.17
N GLN A 164 -9.44 -7.85 7.43
CA GLN A 164 -10.15 -9.01 7.91
C GLN A 164 -9.73 -10.25 7.09
N PRO A 165 -9.46 -11.42 7.72
CA PRO A 165 -8.85 -12.57 7.06
C PRO A 165 -9.64 -13.13 5.88
N TYR A 166 -10.95 -12.91 5.85
CA TYR A 166 -11.87 -13.49 4.87
C TYR A 166 -12.76 -12.45 4.16
N CYS A 167 -12.37 -11.16 4.18
CA CYS A 167 -13.07 -10.13 3.42
C CYS A 167 -12.86 -10.36 1.92
N GLY A 168 -13.87 -10.87 1.25
CA GLY A 168 -13.86 -11.10 -0.19
C GLY A 168 -13.81 -12.57 -0.61
N GLY A 169 -14.07 -13.53 0.28
CA GLY A 169 -14.27 -14.93 -0.08
C GLY A 169 -13.05 -15.83 0.11
N LYS A 170 -12.77 -16.72 -0.85
CA LYS A 170 -11.75 -17.76 -0.79
C LYS A 170 -10.33 -17.19 -0.67
N MET A 171 -9.53 -17.76 0.22
CA MET A 171 -8.10 -17.44 0.33
C MET A 171 -7.33 -18.22 -0.75
N TYR A 172 -6.71 -17.49 -1.68
CA TYR A 172 -5.97 -18.07 -2.82
C TYR A 172 -4.45 -18.08 -2.60
N HIS A 173 -3.97 -17.30 -1.63
CA HIS A 173 -2.55 -17.21 -1.27
C HIS A 173 -2.41 -17.04 0.25
N PRO A 174 -1.43 -17.70 0.92
CA PRO A 174 -1.27 -17.63 2.38
C PRO A 174 -1.07 -16.22 2.94
N THR A 175 -0.47 -15.34 2.15
CA THR A 175 -0.17 -13.94 2.51
C THR A 175 -1.02 -12.93 1.75
N GLN A 176 -2.16 -13.35 1.18
CA GLN A 176 -3.06 -12.51 0.42
C GLN A 176 -3.46 -11.25 1.20
N LYS A 177 -3.25 -10.07 0.61
CA LYS A 177 -3.71 -8.81 1.18
C LYS A 177 -5.23 -8.63 0.98
N PRO A 178 -5.94 -8.06 1.96
CA PRO A 178 -7.38 -7.82 1.85
C PRO A 178 -7.70 -6.76 0.78
N VAL A 179 -8.61 -7.08 -0.12
CA VAL A 179 -9.06 -6.16 -1.19
C VAL A 179 -9.53 -4.81 -0.64
N PRO A 180 -10.34 -4.71 0.44
CA PRO A 180 -10.75 -3.42 0.98
C PRO A 180 -9.60 -2.49 1.43
N LEU A 181 -8.51 -3.07 1.95
CA LEU A 181 -7.32 -2.30 2.32
C LEU A 181 -6.62 -1.75 1.08
N LEU A 182 -6.49 -2.58 0.03
CA LEU A 182 -5.88 -2.17 -1.23
C LEU A 182 -6.71 -1.08 -1.93
N GLU A 183 -8.05 -1.22 -1.95
CA GLU A 183 -8.96 -0.20 -2.48
C GLU A 183 -8.82 1.14 -1.75
N TYR A 184 -8.69 1.10 -0.42
CA TYR A 184 -8.49 2.31 0.38
C TYR A 184 -7.21 3.03 -0.03
N LEU A 185 -6.10 2.31 -0.15
CA LEU A 185 -4.81 2.86 -0.55
C LEU A 185 -4.84 3.38 -2.01
N ILE A 186 -5.42 2.62 -2.93
CA ILE A 186 -5.57 3.01 -4.33
C ILE A 186 -6.39 4.31 -4.45
N LYS A 187 -7.54 4.39 -3.80
CA LYS A 187 -8.37 5.60 -3.78
C LYS A 187 -7.64 6.79 -3.18
N THR A 188 -6.78 6.56 -2.18
CA THR A 188 -6.01 7.63 -1.53
C THR A 188 -4.97 8.24 -2.45
N TYR A 189 -4.27 7.43 -3.25
CA TYR A 189 -3.12 7.91 -4.03
C TYR A 189 -3.34 7.99 -5.53
N THR A 190 -4.55 7.67 -6.00
CA THR A 190 -4.89 7.73 -7.43
C THR A 190 -6.30 8.25 -7.69
N ASN A 191 -6.53 8.74 -8.90
CA ASN A 191 -7.84 9.04 -9.45
C ASN A 191 -8.33 7.91 -10.37
N GLU A 192 -9.63 7.87 -10.74
CA GLU A 192 -10.16 6.91 -11.72
C GLU A 192 -9.41 7.04 -13.06
N GLY A 193 -9.12 5.93 -13.72
CA GLY A 193 -8.37 5.86 -14.97
C GLY A 193 -6.84 5.97 -14.83
N GLU A 194 -6.30 6.23 -13.63
CA GLU A 194 -4.86 6.23 -13.40
C GLU A 194 -4.31 4.81 -13.25
N THR A 195 -3.02 4.63 -13.55
CA THR A 195 -2.36 3.33 -13.63
C THR A 195 -1.67 2.94 -12.34
N VAL A 196 -2.01 1.76 -11.81
CA VAL A 196 -1.38 1.14 -10.65
C VAL A 196 -0.52 -0.04 -11.10
N LEU A 197 0.72 -0.12 -10.62
CA LEU A 197 1.63 -1.25 -10.80
C LEU A 197 1.74 -2.08 -9.52
N ASP A 198 1.60 -3.39 -9.65
CA ASP A 198 2.03 -4.37 -8.65
C ASP A 198 3.01 -5.35 -9.31
N ASN A 199 4.28 -5.20 -8.99
CA ASN A 199 5.33 -6.01 -9.60
C ASN A 199 5.58 -7.37 -8.93
N CYS A 200 4.78 -7.73 -7.91
CA CYS A 200 4.77 -9.04 -7.25
C CYS A 200 3.32 -9.37 -6.86
N MET A 201 2.41 -9.42 -7.86
CA MET A 201 0.96 -9.40 -7.63
C MET A 201 0.40 -10.65 -6.94
N GLY A 202 1.16 -11.74 -6.86
CA GLY A 202 0.73 -13.00 -6.27
C GLY A 202 -0.59 -13.48 -6.85
N SER A 203 -1.60 -13.64 -6.00
CA SER A 203 -2.95 -14.04 -6.42
C SER A 203 -3.82 -12.90 -6.97
N GLY A 204 -3.27 -11.71 -7.28
CA GLY A 204 -3.94 -10.63 -8.00
C GLY A 204 -4.90 -9.77 -7.18
N SER A 205 -4.75 -9.69 -5.86
CA SER A 205 -5.66 -8.88 -5.03
C SER A 205 -5.62 -7.40 -5.37
N THR A 206 -4.43 -6.86 -5.72
CA THR A 206 -4.28 -5.46 -6.17
C THR A 206 -5.02 -5.23 -7.49
N GLY A 207 -4.96 -6.17 -8.43
CA GLY A 207 -5.70 -6.10 -9.69
C GLY A 207 -7.21 -6.08 -9.48
N VAL A 208 -7.74 -6.96 -8.60
CA VAL A 208 -9.16 -6.94 -8.20
C VAL A 208 -9.56 -5.59 -7.62
N ALA A 209 -8.72 -5.02 -6.73
CA ALA A 209 -8.98 -3.71 -6.15
C ALA A 209 -8.95 -2.58 -7.20
N CYS A 210 -8.09 -2.67 -8.22
CA CYS A 210 -8.06 -1.73 -9.34
C CYS A 210 -9.34 -1.79 -10.18
N VAL A 211 -9.84 -3.01 -10.50
CA VAL A 211 -11.14 -3.18 -11.18
C VAL A 211 -12.25 -2.51 -10.39
N ASN A 212 -12.39 -2.84 -9.11
CA ASN A 212 -13.44 -2.31 -8.23
C ASN A 212 -13.40 -0.78 -8.14
N THR A 213 -12.22 -0.20 -8.28
CA THR A 213 -12.00 1.25 -8.13
C THR A 213 -11.83 1.98 -9.47
N LYS A 214 -11.97 1.28 -10.60
CA LYS A 214 -11.84 1.81 -11.97
C LYS A 214 -10.45 2.42 -12.25
N ARG A 215 -9.40 1.74 -11.83
CA ARG A 215 -8.01 2.09 -12.15
C ARG A 215 -7.47 1.13 -13.18
N ASP A 216 -6.55 1.61 -14.02
CA ASP A 216 -5.76 0.73 -14.85
C ASP A 216 -4.73 -0.01 -14.01
N PHE A 217 -4.38 -1.22 -14.44
CA PHE A 217 -3.52 -2.10 -13.67
C PHE A 217 -2.47 -2.76 -14.55
N ILE A 218 -1.23 -2.75 -14.07
CA ILE A 218 -0.13 -3.57 -14.57
C ILE A 218 0.27 -4.51 -13.46
N GLY A 219 0.14 -5.82 -13.67
CA GLY A 219 0.49 -6.85 -12.71
C GLY A 219 1.61 -7.76 -13.21
N VAL A 220 2.63 -7.99 -12.40
CA VAL A 220 3.71 -8.92 -12.72
C VAL A 220 3.76 -10.03 -11.67
N GLU A 221 3.89 -11.28 -12.13
CA GLU A 221 4.05 -12.45 -11.26
C GLU A 221 5.03 -13.45 -11.88
N LEU A 222 5.94 -13.95 -11.06
CA LEU A 222 6.96 -14.90 -11.49
C LEU A 222 6.42 -16.33 -11.57
N ASP A 223 5.62 -16.73 -10.56
CA ASP A 223 5.08 -18.08 -10.45
C ASP A 223 3.88 -18.27 -11.38
N GLU A 224 3.94 -19.24 -12.27
CA GLU A 224 2.91 -19.51 -13.28
C GLU A 224 1.55 -19.84 -12.63
N ASN A 225 1.54 -20.61 -11.53
CA ASN A 225 0.30 -20.99 -10.86
C ASN A 225 -0.40 -19.76 -10.24
N TYR A 226 0.38 -18.90 -9.56
CA TYR A 226 -0.18 -17.65 -9.00
C TYR A 226 -0.58 -16.68 -10.10
N PHE A 227 0.17 -16.60 -11.19
CA PHE A 227 -0.21 -15.80 -12.36
C PHE A 227 -1.57 -16.22 -12.92
N ASP A 228 -1.79 -17.53 -13.11
CA ASP A 228 -3.07 -18.07 -13.60
C ASP A 228 -4.23 -17.84 -12.62
N ILE A 229 -3.96 -17.92 -11.32
CA ILE A 229 -4.95 -17.58 -10.30
C ILE A 229 -5.31 -16.11 -10.37
N ALA A 230 -4.30 -15.22 -10.44
CA ALA A 230 -4.50 -13.78 -10.53
C ALA A 230 -5.32 -13.41 -11.77
N ARG A 231 -4.95 -13.95 -12.94
CA ARG A 231 -5.64 -13.72 -14.22
C ARG A 231 -7.12 -14.10 -14.12
N ARG A 232 -7.44 -15.27 -13.60
CA ARG A 232 -8.85 -15.73 -13.43
C ARG A 232 -9.61 -14.80 -12.49
N ARG A 233 -9.06 -14.49 -11.32
CA ARG A 233 -9.73 -13.63 -10.33
C ARG A 233 -10.02 -12.23 -10.86
N ILE A 234 -9.08 -11.65 -11.59
CA ILE A 234 -9.23 -10.31 -12.16
C ILE A 234 -10.29 -10.33 -13.25
N ASN A 235 -10.25 -11.33 -14.15
CA ASN A 235 -11.25 -11.49 -15.22
C ASN A 235 -12.65 -11.73 -14.65
N ASP A 236 -12.81 -12.60 -13.64
CA ASP A 236 -14.10 -12.84 -12.97
C ASP A 236 -14.68 -11.54 -12.38
N THR A 237 -13.82 -10.62 -11.95
CA THR A 237 -14.23 -9.31 -11.42
C THR A 237 -14.62 -8.32 -12.51
N THR A 238 -14.02 -8.40 -13.69
CA THR A 238 -14.37 -7.54 -14.86
C THR A 238 -15.65 -7.97 -15.54
N GLY A 239 -16.16 -9.17 -15.26
CA GLY A 239 -17.35 -9.73 -15.93
C GLY A 239 -17.08 -10.19 -17.38
N VAL A 240 -15.83 -10.42 -17.73
CA VAL A 240 -15.37 -10.92 -19.05
C VAL A 240 -14.96 -12.37 -18.95
#